data_ab3073e6051b30fb790bea6c55291021
#
_entry.id   ab3073e6051b30fb790bea6c55291021
#
_cell.length_a   1.000
_cell.length_b   1.000
_cell.length_c   1.000
_cell.angle_alpha   90.00
_cell.angle_beta   90.00
_cell.angle_gamma   90.00
#
_symmetry.space_group_name_H-M   'P 1'
#
loop_
_entity.id
_entity.type
_entity.pdbx_description
1 polymer ?
#
loop_
_entity_poly.entity_id
_entity_poly.type
_entity_poly.pdbx_seq_one_letter_code
_entity_poly.pdbx_strand_id
1 'polypeptide(L)'
;VHRRVKGSYAVIALIAGHGVLAFRDPFGIRPLCMGKSADGTVMLASESVTLEGTSHQFDRNIDPGEAIFIDLQGNVHAKQCADAPTLKPCIFEFVYLARPDSVMDGISVYQARLNLGETLAKRVISTVPPNEIDVVIPIPESSRPSAAQLAQLLGLPYREGFVKNRYVGRTFIMPGQAVRKK
;
A
#
# COMPACT_ATOMS: atom_id res chain seq x y z
N VAL A 1 3.92 -22.85 7.72
CA VAL A 1 3.35 -21.59 8.17
C VAL A 1 1.92 -21.48 7.69
N HIS A 2 1.63 -21.46 6.38
CA HIS A 2 0.30 -21.21 5.80
C HIS A 2 -0.84 -22.11 6.34
N ARG A 3 -0.55 -23.35 6.71
CA ARG A 3 -1.55 -24.26 7.31
C ARG A 3 -1.90 -23.93 8.76
N ARG A 4 -1.04 -23.22 9.47
CA ARG A 4 -1.20 -22.97 10.92
C ARG A 4 -1.53 -21.52 11.26
N VAL A 5 -1.07 -20.57 10.45
CA VAL A 5 -1.28 -19.14 10.65
C VAL A 5 -2.43 -18.69 9.75
N LYS A 6 -3.41 -18.04 10.35
CA LYS A 6 -4.54 -17.42 9.66
C LYS A 6 -4.41 -15.91 9.69
N GLY A 7 -4.91 -15.24 8.67
CA GLY A 7 -4.89 -13.79 8.55
C GLY A 7 -3.92 -13.30 7.48
N SER A 8 -3.58 -12.01 7.54
CA SER A 8 -2.73 -11.33 6.58
C SER A 8 -1.31 -11.18 7.07
N TYR A 9 -0.34 -11.54 6.26
CA TYR A 9 1.07 -11.37 6.57
C TYR A 9 1.94 -11.30 5.30
N ALA A 10 3.00 -10.52 5.38
CA ALA A 10 4.17 -10.58 4.52
C ALA A 10 5.38 -10.65 5.45
N VAL A 11 6.21 -11.64 5.29
CA VAL A 11 7.33 -11.92 6.19
C VAL A 11 8.63 -11.94 5.40
N ILE A 12 9.63 -11.26 5.93
CA ILE A 12 11.02 -11.36 5.49
C ILE A 12 11.84 -11.76 6.71
N ALA A 13 12.57 -12.84 6.62
CA ALA A 13 13.38 -13.40 7.70
C ALA A 13 14.81 -13.67 7.23
N LEU A 14 15.78 -13.14 7.95
CA LEU A 14 17.18 -13.50 7.77
C LEU A 14 17.47 -14.82 8.52
N ILE A 15 17.96 -15.82 7.80
CA ILE A 15 18.37 -17.09 8.38
C ILE A 15 19.90 -17.11 8.39
N ALA A 16 20.49 -16.88 9.57
CA ALA A 16 21.93 -16.76 9.74
C ALA A 16 22.68 -17.97 9.16
N GLY A 17 23.68 -17.73 8.32
CA GLY A 17 24.47 -18.76 7.65
C GLY A 17 23.80 -19.46 6.47
N HIS A 18 22.57 -19.07 6.09
CA HIS A 18 21.81 -19.68 5.00
C HIS A 18 21.31 -18.69 3.95
N GLY A 19 20.72 -17.56 4.36
CA GLY A 19 20.17 -16.59 3.41
C GLY A 19 18.93 -15.86 3.92
N VAL A 20 18.12 -15.35 2.99
CA VAL A 20 16.89 -14.59 3.28
C VAL A 20 15.68 -15.37 2.80
N LEU A 21 14.73 -15.60 3.69
CA LEU A 21 13.43 -16.20 3.38
C LEU A 21 12.36 -15.11 3.38
N ALA A 22 11.56 -15.07 2.33
CA ALA A 22 10.37 -14.22 2.30
C ALA A 22 9.14 -15.04 1.88
N PHE A 23 7.97 -14.68 2.43
CA PHE A 23 6.72 -15.35 2.02
C PHE A 23 5.52 -14.45 2.29
N ARG A 24 4.50 -14.62 1.45
CA ARG A 24 3.27 -13.84 1.46
C ARG A 24 2.08 -14.72 1.86
N ASP A 25 1.09 -14.16 2.55
CA ASP A 25 -0.12 -14.91 2.95
C ASP A 25 -0.86 -15.51 1.75
N PRO A 26 -1.66 -16.58 1.94
CA PRO A 26 -2.34 -17.30 0.86
C PRO A 26 -3.34 -16.48 0.06
N PHE A 27 -3.75 -15.31 0.58
CA PHE A 27 -4.68 -14.40 -0.09
C PHE A 27 -4.00 -13.14 -0.62
N GLY A 28 -2.68 -12.98 -0.40
CA GLY A 28 -1.97 -11.78 -0.82
C GLY A 28 -2.56 -10.50 -0.24
N ILE A 29 -3.11 -10.55 0.98
CA ILE A 29 -3.72 -9.39 1.63
C ILE A 29 -2.67 -8.33 1.93
N ARG A 30 -1.47 -8.75 2.41
CA ARG A 30 -0.32 -7.85 2.56
C ARG A 30 0.53 -7.86 1.31
N PRO A 31 1.00 -6.69 0.85
CA PRO A 31 1.85 -6.61 -0.33
C PRO A 31 3.27 -7.12 -0.06
N LEU A 32 3.87 -7.70 -1.08
CA LEU A 32 5.28 -8.07 -1.10
C LEU A 32 5.76 -8.12 -2.55
N CYS A 33 6.86 -7.45 -2.86
CA CYS A 33 7.45 -7.42 -4.19
C CYS A 33 8.96 -7.64 -4.12
N MET A 34 9.55 -7.91 -5.28
CA MET A 34 10.97 -8.16 -5.47
C MET A 34 11.50 -7.28 -6.61
N GLY A 35 12.74 -6.85 -6.46
CA GLY A 35 13.50 -6.14 -7.49
C GLY A 35 14.96 -6.55 -7.48
N LYS A 36 15.66 -6.15 -8.54
CA LYS A 36 17.10 -6.42 -8.74
C LYS A 36 17.84 -5.15 -9.12
N SER A 37 19.01 -4.99 -8.55
CA SER A 37 19.97 -3.96 -8.97
C SER A 37 20.81 -4.42 -10.16
N ALA A 38 21.57 -3.51 -10.76
CA ALA A 38 22.40 -3.79 -11.92
C ALA A 38 23.53 -4.82 -11.63
N ASP A 39 23.99 -4.92 -10.38
CA ASP A 39 24.97 -5.90 -9.92
C ASP A 39 24.37 -7.27 -9.56
N GLY A 40 23.03 -7.41 -9.72
CA GLY A 40 22.32 -8.65 -9.41
C GLY A 40 21.85 -8.80 -7.97
N THR A 41 22.08 -7.79 -7.11
CA THR A 41 21.57 -7.80 -5.73
C THR A 41 20.05 -7.82 -5.74
N VAL A 42 19.44 -8.70 -4.94
CA VAL A 42 17.98 -8.84 -4.84
C VAL A 42 17.48 -8.10 -3.63
N MET A 43 16.43 -7.31 -3.81
CA MET A 43 15.71 -6.62 -2.74
C MET A 43 14.26 -7.07 -2.66
N LEU A 44 13.77 -7.24 -1.45
CA LEU A 44 12.37 -7.54 -1.13
C LEU A 44 11.77 -6.34 -0.40
N ALA A 45 10.58 -5.92 -0.80
CA ALA A 45 9.91 -4.75 -0.22
C ALA A 45 8.38 -4.93 -0.22
N SER A 46 7.70 -4.17 0.63
CA SER A 46 6.23 -4.10 0.61
C SER A 46 5.70 -3.24 -0.53
N GLU A 47 6.50 -2.28 -1.02
CA GLU A 47 6.08 -1.30 -2.03
C GLU A 47 7.13 -1.13 -3.12
N SER A 48 6.70 -1.02 -4.39
CA SER A 48 7.57 -0.85 -5.56
C SER A 48 8.45 0.40 -5.47
N VAL A 49 7.92 1.49 -4.92
CA VAL A 49 8.65 2.75 -4.75
C VAL A 49 9.92 2.61 -3.90
N THR A 50 9.96 1.63 -2.99
CA THR A 50 11.15 1.35 -2.18
C THR A 50 12.29 0.80 -3.06
N LEU A 51 11.96 -0.03 -4.04
CA LEU A 51 12.91 -0.59 -4.99
C LEU A 51 13.57 0.51 -5.83
N GLU A 52 12.74 1.40 -6.40
CA GLU A 52 13.23 2.53 -7.21
C GLU A 52 14.11 3.46 -6.40
N GLY A 53 13.70 3.80 -5.17
CA GLY A 53 14.47 4.65 -4.26
C GLY A 53 15.83 4.09 -3.82
N THR A 54 16.07 2.80 -4.06
CA THR A 54 17.32 2.09 -3.73
C THR A 54 18.05 1.56 -4.97
N SER A 55 17.73 2.09 -6.15
CA SER A 55 18.34 1.69 -7.44
C SER A 55 18.12 0.22 -7.83
N HIS A 56 16.99 -0.37 -7.37
CA HIS A 56 16.55 -1.69 -7.80
C HIS A 56 15.42 -1.56 -8.81
N GLN A 57 15.52 -2.25 -9.91
CA GLN A 57 14.44 -2.37 -10.88
C GLN A 57 13.41 -3.35 -10.37
N PHE A 58 12.12 -2.98 -10.46
CA PHE A 58 11.02 -3.87 -10.13
C PHE A 58 11.07 -5.12 -11.04
N ASP A 59 11.07 -6.30 -10.44
CA ASP A 59 11.02 -7.59 -11.14
C ASP A 59 9.58 -8.12 -11.16
N ARG A 60 9.01 -8.41 -9.98
CA ARG A 60 7.63 -8.88 -9.86
C ARG A 60 7.05 -8.74 -8.44
N ASN A 61 5.75 -8.87 -8.33
CA ASN A 61 5.10 -9.14 -7.05
C ASN A 61 5.33 -10.61 -6.66
N ILE A 62 5.37 -10.87 -5.36
CA ILE A 62 5.35 -12.24 -4.83
C ILE A 62 3.89 -12.70 -4.82
N ASP A 63 3.63 -13.87 -5.38
CA ASP A 63 2.27 -14.39 -5.48
C ASP A 63 1.66 -14.74 -4.11
N PRO A 64 0.32 -14.72 -3.98
CA PRO A 64 -0.35 -15.22 -2.78
C PRO A 64 0.12 -16.63 -2.43
N GLY A 65 0.57 -16.83 -1.18
CA GLY A 65 1.05 -18.13 -0.69
C GLY A 65 2.43 -18.55 -1.18
N GLU A 66 3.10 -17.74 -1.96
CA GLU A 66 4.44 -18.01 -2.45
C GLU A 66 5.51 -17.72 -1.38
N ALA A 67 6.56 -18.52 -1.38
CA ALA A 67 7.79 -18.31 -0.64
C ALA A 67 8.98 -18.14 -1.58
N ILE A 68 9.84 -17.19 -1.25
CA ILE A 68 11.12 -16.91 -1.93
C ILE A 68 12.25 -17.16 -0.93
N PHE A 69 13.26 -17.91 -1.36
CA PHE A 69 14.49 -18.06 -0.61
C PHE A 69 15.67 -17.56 -1.45
N ILE A 70 16.46 -16.65 -0.90
CA ILE A 70 17.67 -16.12 -1.51
C ILE A 70 18.83 -16.68 -0.73
N ASP A 71 19.64 -17.54 -1.35
CA ASP A 71 20.81 -18.16 -0.71
C ASP A 71 22.00 -17.19 -0.59
N LEU A 72 23.08 -17.65 0.04
CA LEU A 72 24.29 -16.83 0.25
C LEU A 72 25.04 -16.50 -1.06
N GLN A 73 24.75 -17.22 -2.13
CA GLN A 73 25.31 -16.96 -3.47
C GLN A 73 24.44 -15.99 -4.28
N GLY A 74 23.29 -15.55 -3.72
CA GLY A 74 22.35 -14.66 -4.39
C GLY A 74 21.35 -15.37 -5.32
N ASN A 75 21.33 -16.71 -5.35
CA ASN A 75 20.36 -17.45 -6.16
C ASN A 75 18.96 -17.34 -5.52
N VAL A 76 17.96 -17.10 -6.38
CA VAL A 76 16.56 -16.97 -5.98
C VAL A 76 15.82 -18.27 -6.23
N HIS A 77 15.28 -18.85 -5.18
CA HIS A 77 14.46 -20.06 -5.20
C HIS A 77 13.03 -19.71 -4.86
N ALA A 78 12.08 -19.98 -5.74
CA ALA A 78 10.66 -19.68 -5.56
C ALA A 78 9.84 -20.96 -5.44
N LYS A 79 8.87 -20.97 -4.52
CA LYS A 79 7.97 -22.10 -4.32
C LYS A 79 6.57 -21.64 -3.91
N GLN A 80 5.54 -22.15 -4.61
CA GLN A 80 4.16 -22.04 -4.14
C GLN A 80 3.96 -22.99 -2.95
N CYS A 81 3.55 -22.41 -1.80
CA CYS A 81 3.41 -23.13 -0.53
C CYS A 81 1.98 -23.19 -0.02
N ALA A 82 1.02 -22.56 -0.70
CA ALA A 82 -0.41 -22.63 -0.38
C ALA A 82 -1.14 -23.57 -1.35
N ASP A 83 -2.11 -24.32 -0.83
CA ASP A 83 -2.86 -25.30 -1.63
C ASP A 83 -3.88 -24.60 -2.59
N ALA A 84 -4.46 -23.47 -2.19
CA ALA A 84 -5.46 -22.72 -2.97
C ALA A 84 -5.22 -21.20 -2.83
N PRO A 85 -4.16 -20.66 -3.44
CA PRO A 85 -3.85 -19.25 -3.37
C PRO A 85 -4.90 -18.44 -4.16
N THR A 86 -5.31 -17.29 -3.63
CA THR A 86 -6.26 -16.39 -4.28
C THR A 86 -5.92 -14.96 -3.93
N LEU A 87 -5.72 -14.10 -4.92
CA LEU A 87 -5.40 -12.70 -4.67
C LEU A 87 -6.64 -11.94 -4.16
N LYS A 88 -6.56 -11.43 -2.93
CA LYS A 88 -7.57 -10.60 -2.26
C LYS A 88 -6.88 -9.42 -1.54
N PRO A 89 -6.36 -8.44 -2.28
CA PRO A 89 -5.60 -7.34 -1.70
C PRO A 89 -6.47 -6.52 -0.75
N CYS A 90 -5.86 -6.00 0.29
CA CYS A 90 -6.53 -5.14 1.25
C CYS A 90 -6.73 -3.74 0.66
N ILE A 91 -7.97 -3.27 0.57
CA ILE A 91 -8.27 -1.91 0.11
C ILE A 91 -7.60 -0.83 0.98
N PHE A 92 -7.33 -1.12 2.25
CA PHE A 92 -6.70 -0.18 3.18
C PHE A 92 -5.26 0.18 2.77
N GLU A 93 -4.57 -0.71 2.06
CA GLU A 93 -3.27 -0.40 1.46
C GLU A 93 -3.40 0.76 0.45
N PHE A 94 -4.39 0.70 -0.44
CA PHE A 94 -4.60 1.74 -1.47
C PHE A 94 -5.15 3.04 -0.88
N VAL A 95 -6.08 2.97 0.06
CA VAL A 95 -6.73 4.15 0.65
C VAL A 95 -5.79 4.92 1.57
N TYR A 96 -4.95 4.21 2.34
CA TYR A 96 -4.26 4.83 3.46
C TYR A 96 -2.77 4.52 3.59
N LEU A 97 -2.36 3.25 3.50
CA LEU A 97 -1.01 2.84 3.91
C LEU A 97 0.04 3.12 2.85
N ALA A 98 -0.20 2.73 1.61
CA ALA A 98 0.77 2.83 0.53
C ALA A 98 1.03 4.28 0.10
N ARG A 99 2.23 4.53 -0.39
CA ARG A 99 2.57 5.79 -1.05
C ARG A 99 1.82 5.91 -2.37
N PRO A 100 1.41 7.12 -2.78
CA PRO A 100 0.65 7.31 -4.01
C PRO A 100 1.41 6.91 -5.28
N ASP A 101 2.72 6.99 -5.25
CA ASP A 101 3.62 6.63 -6.36
C ASP A 101 3.92 5.12 -6.47
N SER A 102 3.42 4.30 -5.54
CA SER A 102 3.57 2.84 -5.58
C SER A 102 2.63 2.17 -6.58
N VAL A 103 3.10 1.05 -7.14
CA VAL A 103 2.27 0.08 -7.87
C VAL A 103 2.29 -1.24 -7.12
N MET A 104 1.12 -1.76 -6.78
CA MET A 104 0.96 -3.00 -6.03
C MET A 104 0.00 -3.93 -6.77
N ASP A 105 0.40 -5.19 -6.98
CA ASP A 105 -0.38 -6.19 -7.71
C ASP A 105 -0.92 -5.67 -9.07
N GLY A 106 -0.11 -4.85 -9.77
CA GLY A 106 -0.46 -4.23 -11.05
C GLY A 106 -1.38 -3.01 -10.96
N ILE A 107 -1.74 -2.56 -9.75
CA ILE A 107 -2.64 -1.42 -9.55
C ILE A 107 -1.84 -0.21 -9.03
N SER A 108 -1.89 0.90 -9.77
CA SER A 108 -1.36 2.19 -9.30
C SER A 108 -2.18 2.71 -8.12
N VAL A 109 -1.52 2.99 -7.01
CA VAL A 109 -2.14 3.57 -5.81
C VAL A 109 -2.74 4.95 -6.11
N TYR A 110 -2.04 5.77 -6.88
CA TYR A 110 -2.52 7.08 -7.29
C TYR A 110 -3.83 6.97 -8.10
N GLN A 111 -3.84 6.11 -9.12
CA GLN A 111 -5.03 5.91 -9.95
C GLN A 111 -6.20 5.34 -9.14
N ALA A 112 -5.93 4.41 -8.23
CA ALA A 112 -6.95 3.89 -7.31
C ALA A 112 -7.59 5.01 -6.47
N ARG A 113 -6.79 5.95 -5.97
CA ARG A 113 -7.30 7.11 -5.22
C ARG A 113 -8.09 8.09 -6.08
N LEU A 114 -7.71 8.31 -7.34
CA LEU A 114 -8.53 9.09 -8.28
C LEU A 114 -9.89 8.42 -8.52
N ASN A 115 -9.90 7.11 -8.76
CA ASN A 115 -11.14 6.33 -8.95
C ASN A 115 -12.06 6.36 -7.72
N LEU A 116 -11.48 6.37 -6.51
CA LEU A 116 -12.26 6.58 -5.27
C LEU A 116 -12.89 7.97 -5.23
N GLY A 117 -12.17 9.01 -5.63
CA GLY A 117 -12.69 10.38 -5.77
C GLY A 117 -13.83 10.47 -6.77
N GLU A 118 -13.70 9.80 -7.91
CA GLU A 118 -14.75 9.73 -8.94
C GLU A 118 -16.00 9.02 -8.40
N THR A 119 -15.84 7.89 -7.73
CA THR A 119 -16.96 7.14 -7.15
C THR A 119 -17.66 7.97 -6.07
N LEU A 120 -16.89 8.69 -5.25
CA LEU A 120 -17.41 9.59 -4.25
C LEU A 120 -18.18 10.77 -4.89
N ALA A 121 -17.68 11.33 -5.99
CA ALA A 121 -18.37 12.42 -6.70
C ALA A 121 -19.76 11.98 -7.18
N LYS A 122 -19.89 10.80 -7.78
CA LYS A 122 -21.18 10.24 -8.19
C LYS A 122 -22.15 10.12 -7.00
N ARG A 123 -21.65 9.71 -5.85
CA ARG A 123 -22.46 9.58 -4.64
C ARG A 123 -22.88 10.95 -4.09
N VAL A 124 -21.96 11.91 -4.04
CA VAL A 124 -22.26 13.28 -3.58
C VAL A 124 -23.31 13.91 -4.47
N ILE A 125 -23.15 13.89 -5.79
CA ILE A 125 -24.11 14.43 -6.76
C ILE A 125 -25.53 13.84 -6.56
N SER A 126 -25.62 12.58 -6.19
CA SER A 126 -26.90 11.90 -5.99
C SER A 126 -27.55 12.14 -4.63
N THR A 127 -26.82 12.70 -3.64
CA THR A 127 -27.29 12.79 -2.25
C THR A 127 -27.28 14.19 -1.66
N VAL A 128 -26.49 15.09 -2.21
CA VAL A 128 -26.32 16.48 -1.71
C VAL A 128 -26.70 17.46 -2.81
N PRO A 129 -27.59 18.43 -2.54
CA PRO A 129 -27.90 19.49 -3.49
C PRO A 129 -26.63 20.29 -3.86
N PRO A 130 -26.46 20.66 -5.15
CA PRO A 130 -25.22 21.32 -5.61
C PRO A 130 -24.90 22.64 -4.92
N ASN A 131 -25.92 23.35 -4.45
CA ASN A 131 -25.79 24.64 -3.77
C ASN A 131 -25.48 24.54 -2.27
N GLU A 132 -25.32 23.36 -1.74
CA GLU A 132 -24.98 23.13 -0.32
C GLU A 132 -23.47 22.91 -0.07
N ILE A 133 -22.66 22.90 -1.14
CA ILE A 133 -21.22 22.67 -1.02
C ILE A 133 -20.47 23.83 -1.67
N ASP A 134 -19.71 24.58 -0.89
CA ASP A 134 -18.91 25.71 -1.35
C ASP A 134 -17.47 25.31 -1.73
N VAL A 135 -16.93 24.29 -1.08
CA VAL A 135 -15.50 23.95 -1.21
C VAL A 135 -15.23 22.49 -0.85
N VAL A 136 -14.24 21.89 -1.49
CA VAL A 136 -13.70 20.57 -1.14
C VAL A 136 -12.36 20.73 -0.42
N ILE A 137 -12.24 20.14 0.75
CA ILE A 137 -11.06 20.20 1.60
C ILE A 137 -10.59 18.79 1.92
N PRO A 138 -9.33 18.40 1.59
CA PRO A 138 -8.81 17.09 1.95
C PRO A 138 -8.45 16.99 3.43
N ILE A 139 -8.59 15.80 3.99
CA ILE A 139 -7.93 15.45 5.24
C ILE A 139 -6.53 14.91 4.88
N PRO A 140 -5.42 15.61 5.22
CA PRO A 140 -4.10 15.19 4.78
C PRO A 140 -3.65 13.88 5.42
N GLU A 141 -2.80 13.11 4.75
CA GLU A 141 -2.23 13.35 3.41
C GLU A 141 -2.89 12.47 2.34
N SER A 142 -3.39 11.29 2.71
CA SER A 142 -3.82 10.23 1.79
C SER A 142 -5.06 10.58 0.96
N SER A 143 -5.92 11.49 1.45
CA SER A 143 -7.15 11.87 0.74
C SER A 143 -6.95 12.92 -0.36
N ARG A 144 -5.78 13.55 -0.47
CA ARG A 144 -5.54 14.64 -1.45
C ARG A 144 -5.88 14.28 -2.90
N PRO A 145 -5.42 13.13 -3.45
CA PRO A 145 -5.78 12.77 -4.82
C PRO A 145 -7.29 12.58 -5.02
N SER A 146 -7.95 11.91 -4.07
CA SER A 146 -9.40 11.70 -4.13
C SER A 146 -10.19 13.01 -4.02
N ALA A 147 -9.76 13.92 -3.14
CA ALA A 147 -10.40 15.21 -2.96
C ALA A 147 -10.21 16.13 -4.18
N ALA A 148 -9.02 16.12 -4.80
CA ALA A 148 -8.76 16.85 -6.03
C ALA A 148 -9.66 16.37 -7.17
N GLN A 149 -9.77 15.06 -7.36
CA GLN A 149 -10.66 14.47 -8.36
C GLN A 149 -12.14 14.78 -8.07
N LEU A 150 -12.56 14.69 -6.80
CA LEU A 150 -13.89 15.06 -6.37
C LEU A 150 -14.20 16.52 -6.71
N ALA A 151 -13.33 17.45 -6.33
CA ALA A 151 -13.50 18.88 -6.59
C ALA A 151 -13.65 19.18 -8.09
N GLN A 152 -12.80 18.56 -8.90
CA GLN A 152 -12.83 18.69 -10.35
C GLN A 152 -14.17 18.24 -10.94
N LEU A 153 -14.68 17.09 -10.52
CA LEU A 153 -15.93 16.53 -11.04
C LEU A 153 -17.17 17.26 -10.56
N LEU A 154 -17.12 17.88 -9.38
CA LEU A 154 -18.20 18.72 -8.86
C LEU A 154 -18.13 20.17 -9.37
N GLY A 155 -17.05 20.58 -10.05
CA GLY A 155 -16.83 21.97 -10.45
C GLY A 155 -16.63 22.92 -9.27
N LEU A 156 -16.14 22.41 -8.13
CA LEU A 156 -15.98 23.16 -6.89
C LEU A 156 -14.51 23.53 -6.63
N PRO A 157 -14.25 24.63 -5.91
CA PRO A 157 -12.91 24.97 -5.47
C PRO A 157 -12.30 23.87 -4.58
N TYR A 158 -11.04 23.52 -4.84
CA TYR A 158 -10.21 22.75 -3.92
C TYR A 158 -9.40 23.70 -3.04
N ARG A 159 -9.38 23.47 -1.74
CA ARG A 159 -8.61 24.27 -0.77
C ARG A 159 -7.98 23.39 0.29
N GLU A 160 -6.78 23.75 0.76
CA GLU A 160 -6.12 23.14 1.91
C GLU A 160 -6.65 23.78 3.20
N GLY A 161 -7.54 23.09 3.89
CA GLY A 161 -8.09 23.54 5.17
C GLY A 161 -7.37 22.97 6.40
N PHE A 162 -6.53 21.92 6.19
CA PHE A 162 -5.78 21.26 7.24
C PHE A 162 -4.34 21.05 6.82
N VAL A 163 -3.43 21.20 7.77
CA VAL A 163 -2.01 20.92 7.58
C VAL A 163 -1.60 19.84 8.58
N LYS A 164 -1.04 18.72 8.07
CA LYS A 164 -0.51 17.67 8.93
C LYS A 164 0.74 18.16 9.64
N ASN A 165 0.77 18.05 10.96
CA ASN A 165 2.00 18.21 11.71
C ASN A 165 2.91 17.00 11.44
N ARG A 166 4.03 17.22 10.73
CA ARG A 166 4.98 16.17 10.36
C ARG A 166 5.81 15.63 11.52
N TYR A 167 5.86 16.37 12.60
CA TYR A 167 6.62 16.00 13.81
C TYR A 167 5.79 15.14 14.78
N VAL A 168 4.50 15.02 14.57
CA VAL A 168 3.60 14.18 15.36
C VAL A 168 3.26 12.92 14.58
N GLY A 169 3.48 11.75 15.19
CA GLY A 169 3.16 10.45 14.62
C GLY A 169 1.65 10.16 14.59
N ARG A 170 1.30 8.94 14.23
CA ARG A 170 -0.10 8.48 14.16
C ARG A 170 -0.69 8.43 15.57
N THR A 171 -1.57 9.35 15.91
CA THR A 171 -2.10 9.50 17.26
C THR A 171 -3.12 8.45 17.65
N PHE A 172 -3.99 7.99 16.71
CA PHE A 172 -5.07 7.06 17.06
C PHE A 172 -4.59 5.65 17.43
N ILE A 173 -3.38 5.25 17.02
CA ILE A 173 -2.77 3.98 17.39
C ILE A 173 -2.03 4.03 18.73
N MET A 174 -1.88 5.24 19.32
CA MET A 174 -1.21 5.40 20.61
C MET A 174 -2.12 4.92 21.76
N PRO A 175 -1.58 4.19 22.75
CA PRO A 175 -2.37 3.76 23.90
C PRO A 175 -2.73 4.96 24.79
N GLY A 176 -3.99 4.99 25.22
CA GLY A 176 -4.47 5.99 26.20
C GLY A 176 -4.83 7.35 25.61
N GLN A 177 -5.97 7.88 26.07
CA GLN A 177 -6.53 9.14 25.58
C GLN A 177 -5.68 10.37 25.95
N ALA A 178 -4.96 10.33 27.06
CA ALA A 178 -4.09 11.43 27.49
C ALA A 178 -2.91 11.65 26.52
N VAL A 179 -2.38 10.58 25.93
CA VAL A 179 -1.29 10.68 24.95
C VAL A 179 -1.82 11.17 23.59
N ARG A 180 -3.07 10.83 23.24
CA ARG A 180 -3.70 11.24 21.98
C ARG A 180 -4.09 12.72 21.94
N LYS A 181 -4.30 13.36 23.10
CA LYS A 181 -4.70 14.78 23.24
C LYS A 181 -3.53 15.76 23.28
N LYS A 182 -2.30 15.29 23.30
CA LYS A 182 -1.10 16.12 23.17
C LYS A 182 -0.79 16.42 21.71
#